data_9cbbf01c7a798775793395cc0932b4f2
#
_entry.id   9cbbf01c7a798775793395cc0932b4f2
#
_cell.length_a   1.000
_cell.length_b   1.000
_cell.length_c   1.000
_cell.angle_alpha   90.00
_cell.angle_beta   90.00
_cell.angle_gamma   90.00
#
_symmetry.space_group_name_H-M   'P 1'
#
loop_
_entity.id
_entity.type
_entity.pdbx_description
1 polymer ?
#
loop_
_entity_poly.entity_id
_entity_poly.type
_entity_poly.pdbx_seq_one_letter_code
_entity_poly.pdbx_strand_id
1 'polypeptide(L)'
;MSAVNPGVYKAILRVREAYAFDLGGFLMRFYAYMMNVGTITMLTLSGYSFLIAGLVSSAIALATFFISPRISKLVDERGQSKVVPGAALVTMVGLAVMLAVVAFHGPEWALFIGAVLMGFIPSPQALTRARWTYLIRTGRLGAAAPDLRTMFSYEGVLDDIGFMFSPSISIALASAITPIAGLLAGGVSFVAGVIVLSLSRSTEPEPGWGSQAGRDVGGAQGRGRSVIRTSSVVRVLFVLVLFLGAFYGVFDTATVALAEELGDPSIASVVLIVAACMSMVCGFVFGMINLRAPQYLQLVGCAILIGCAYGTMALIDSALALFIVSTVAALFYAPFLIVANATCERSVPGDRLTEAITWMNAGITCGMAFGPSLGGMIIDEFGSLASFDFGALLALAIPVTALLCFRLLKRNVRGEAFEEMAKTKLS
;
A
#
# COMPACT_ATOMS: atom_id res chain seq x y z
N MET A 1 -23.39 5.31 3.78
CA MET A 1 -22.33 6.34 3.85
C MET A 1 -22.97 7.68 3.60
N SER A 2 -23.01 8.56 4.62
CA SER A 2 -23.49 9.94 4.46
C SER A 2 -22.54 10.66 3.49
N ALA A 3 -23.13 11.47 2.61
CA ALA A 3 -22.39 12.35 1.70
C ALA A 3 -21.17 12.97 2.42
N VAL A 4 -20.03 12.98 1.72
CA VAL A 4 -18.82 13.66 2.20
C VAL A 4 -19.21 15.11 2.52
N ASN A 5 -19.40 15.38 3.82
CA ASN A 5 -19.73 16.73 4.26
C ASN A 5 -18.43 17.55 4.26
N PRO A 6 -18.27 18.53 3.35
CA PRO A 6 -17.03 19.32 3.27
C PRO A 6 -16.70 20.01 4.60
N GLY A 7 -17.70 20.20 5.46
CA GLY A 7 -17.53 20.75 6.82
C GLY A 7 -16.70 19.85 7.74
N VAL A 8 -16.70 18.54 7.50
CA VAL A 8 -16.01 17.57 8.35
C VAL A 8 -14.50 17.61 8.14
N TYR A 9 -14.04 17.75 6.89
CA TYR A 9 -12.61 17.94 6.59
C TYR A 9 -12.10 19.32 7.06
N LYS A 10 -12.97 20.34 7.08
CA LYS A 10 -12.64 21.64 7.71
C LYS A 10 -12.30 21.51 9.20
N ALA A 11 -12.86 20.53 9.91
CA ALA A 11 -12.52 20.29 11.32
C ALA A 11 -11.05 19.83 11.45
N ILE A 12 -10.61 18.90 10.59
CA ILE A 12 -9.21 18.42 10.56
C ILE A 12 -8.27 19.57 10.21
N LEU A 13 -8.58 20.34 9.16
CA LEU A 13 -7.79 21.50 8.71
C LEU A 13 -7.79 22.67 9.71
N ARG A 14 -8.54 22.65 10.80
CA ARG A 14 -8.50 23.65 11.88
C ARG A 14 -7.57 23.27 13.02
N VAL A 15 -7.14 22.02 13.08
CA VAL A 15 -6.24 21.52 14.13
C VAL A 15 -4.81 21.93 13.82
N ARG A 16 -4.41 23.13 14.23
CA ARG A 16 -3.06 23.68 13.98
C ARG A 16 -1.94 22.77 14.51
N GLU A 17 -2.19 22.06 15.61
CA GLU A 17 -1.23 21.15 16.23
C GLU A 17 -0.93 19.93 15.36
N ALA A 18 -1.87 19.56 14.46
CA ALA A 18 -1.71 18.43 13.57
C ALA A 18 -0.83 18.73 12.33
N TYR A 19 -0.77 19.98 11.88
CA TYR A 19 -0.09 20.32 10.63
C TYR A 19 1.37 19.87 10.59
N ALA A 20 2.09 20.02 11.69
CA ALA A 20 3.50 19.67 11.73
C ALA A 20 3.70 18.16 11.61
N PHE A 21 2.99 17.36 12.41
CA PHE A 21 3.18 15.91 12.35
C PHE A 21 2.54 15.28 11.10
N ASP A 22 1.44 15.83 10.57
CA ASP A 22 0.85 15.42 9.30
C ASP A 22 1.80 15.69 8.13
N LEU A 23 2.40 16.89 8.07
CA LEU A 23 3.41 17.22 7.08
C LEU A 23 4.62 16.28 7.20
N GLY A 24 5.10 16.04 8.43
CA GLY A 24 6.20 15.12 8.68
C GLY A 24 5.87 13.70 8.20
N GLY A 25 4.70 13.19 8.55
CA GLY A 25 4.22 11.88 8.11
C GLY A 25 4.03 11.78 6.60
N PHE A 26 3.51 12.83 5.97
CA PHE A 26 3.33 12.90 4.52
C PHE A 26 4.67 12.85 3.78
N LEU A 27 5.66 13.64 4.21
CA LEU A 27 7.01 13.62 3.64
C LEU A 27 7.68 12.24 3.79
N MET A 28 7.49 11.57 4.92
CA MET A 28 8.01 10.23 5.12
C MET A 28 7.34 9.19 4.20
N ARG A 29 6.03 9.34 3.91
CA ARG A 29 5.28 8.46 2.99
C ARG A 29 5.82 8.50 1.58
N PHE A 30 6.23 9.68 1.09
CA PHE A 30 6.81 9.80 -0.25
C PHE A 30 7.97 8.83 -0.45
N TYR A 31 8.93 8.82 0.47
CA TYR A 31 10.04 7.88 0.40
C TYR A 31 9.58 6.41 0.48
N ALA A 32 8.67 6.11 1.41
CA ALA A 32 8.19 4.75 1.59
C ALA A 32 7.56 4.16 0.31
N TYR A 33 6.86 5.00 -0.46
CA TYR A 33 6.25 4.58 -1.74
C TYR A 33 7.21 4.67 -2.94
N MET A 34 8.23 5.54 -2.90
CA MET A 34 9.29 5.60 -3.91
C MET A 34 10.22 4.39 -3.85
N MET A 35 10.37 3.79 -2.69
CA MET A 35 11.46 2.87 -2.37
C MET A 35 11.54 1.66 -3.31
N ASN A 36 10.41 1.00 -3.61
CA ASN A 36 10.40 -0.20 -4.45
C ASN A 36 10.62 0.13 -5.93
N VAL A 37 9.73 0.88 -6.53
CA VAL A 37 9.80 1.23 -7.96
C VAL A 37 11.04 2.09 -8.26
N GLY A 38 11.38 3.03 -7.37
CA GLY A 38 12.57 3.85 -7.49
C GLY A 38 13.86 3.04 -7.45
N THR A 39 13.91 1.97 -6.65
CA THR A 39 15.08 1.06 -6.63
C THR A 39 15.21 0.30 -7.96
N ILE A 40 14.10 -0.22 -8.49
CA ILE A 40 14.10 -0.90 -9.78
C ILE A 40 14.61 0.06 -10.86
N THR A 41 13.99 1.24 -10.99
CA THR A 41 14.35 2.25 -11.98
C THR A 41 15.82 2.70 -11.84
N MET A 42 16.29 2.94 -10.61
CA MET A 42 17.67 3.33 -10.37
C MET A 42 18.64 2.26 -10.86
N LEU A 43 18.40 1.00 -10.53
CA LEU A 43 19.30 -0.10 -10.85
C LEU A 43 19.29 -0.39 -12.36
N THR A 44 18.13 -0.43 -13.01
CA THR A 44 18.04 -0.71 -14.45
C THR A 44 18.66 0.41 -15.27
N LEU A 45 18.37 1.69 -14.97
CA LEU A 45 19.02 2.83 -15.63
C LEU A 45 20.55 2.91 -15.37
N SER A 46 21.04 2.20 -14.34
CA SER A 46 22.48 2.09 -14.04
C SER A 46 23.12 0.84 -14.66
N GLY A 47 22.40 0.09 -15.50
CA GLY A 47 22.90 -1.06 -16.24
C GLY A 47 22.85 -2.40 -15.50
N TYR A 48 22.18 -2.49 -14.35
CA TYR A 48 21.92 -3.78 -13.69
C TYR A 48 20.75 -4.50 -14.37
N SER A 49 20.74 -5.83 -14.30
CA SER A 49 19.64 -6.63 -14.84
C SER A 49 18.33 -6.40 -14.08
N PHE A 50 17.18 -6.61 -14.75
CA PHE A 50 15.87 -6.51 -14.13
C PHE A 50 15.68 -7.56 -13.03
N LEU A 51 16.29 -8.74 -13.14
CA LEU A 51 16.31 -9.76 -12.10
C LEU A 51 16.99 -9.21 -10.83
N ILE A 52 18.19 -8.63 -10.92
CA ILE A 52 18.88 -8.06 -9.77
C ILE A 52 18.06 -6.93 -9.15
N ALA A 53 17.54 -6.01 -9.98
CA ALA A 53 16.69 -4.92 -9.53
C ALA A 53 15.43 -5.43 -8.81
N GLY A 54 14.77 -6.44 -9.36
CA GLY A 54 13.61 -7.09 -8.77
C GLY A 54 13.94 -7.82 -7.46
N LEU A 55 15.04 -8.55 -7.39
CA LEU A 55 15.49 -9.25 -6.16
C LEU A 55 15.82 -8.27 -5.05
N VAL A 56 16.50 -7.16 -5.37
CA VAL A 56 16.82 -6.10 -4.39
C VAL A 56 15.54 -5.43 -3.89
N SER A 57 14.60 -5.10 -4.78
CA SER A 57 13.29 -4.56 -4.39
C SER A 57 12.50 -5.54 -3.51
N SER A 58 12.53 -6.82 -3.85
CA SER A 58 11.91 -7.88 -3.03
C SER A 58 12.56 -8.00 -1.66
N ALA A 59 13.88 -7.88 -1.58
CA ALA A 59 14.61 -7.89 -0.31
C ALA A 59 14.22 -6.70 0.59
N ILE A 60 14.04 -5.49 0.01
CA ILE A 60 13.52 -4.32 0.73
C ILE A 60 12.11 -4.62 1.28
N ALA A 61 11.21 -5.13 0.45
CA ALA A 61 9.83 -5.40 0.84
C ALA A 61 9.75 -6.47 1.95
N LEU A 62 10.51 -7.56 1.83
CA LEU A 62 10.59 -8.60 2.85
C LEU A 62 11.23 -8.09 4.16
N ALA A 63 12.31 -7.32 4.07
CA ALA A 63 12.94 -6.72 5.24
C ALA A 63 11.96 -5.78 5.96
N THR A 64 11.25 -4.93 5.22
CA THR A 64 10.21 -4.04 5.76
C THR A 64 9.10 -4.86 6.43
N PHE A 65 8.61 -5.91 5.78
CA PHE A 65 7.56 -6.77 6.33
C PHE A 65 7.93 -7.38 7.68
N PHE A 66 9.17 -7.85 7.84
CA PHE A 66 9.60 -8.48 9.09
C PHE A 66 10.09 -7.48 10.14
N ILE A 67 10.71 -6.37 9.74
CA ILE A 67 11.39 -5.44 10.65
C ILE A 67 10.43 -4.33 11.12
N SER A 68 9.62 -3.75 10.23
CA SER A 68 8.76 -2.60 10.56
C SER A 68 7.78 -2.85 11.73
N PRO A 69 7.16 -4.05 11.90
CA PRO A 69 6.35 -4.32 13.08
C PRO A 69 7.15 -4.30 14.41
N ARG A 70 8.43 -4.72 14.36
CA ARG A 70 9.31 -4.66 15.55
C ARG A 70 9.68 -3.24 15.92
N ILE A 71 9.94 -2.39 14.89
CA ILE A 71 10.17 -0.96 15.08
C ILE A 71 8.94 -0.30 15.66
N SER A 72 7.73 -0.58 15.13
CA SER A 72 6.47 -0.05 15.64
C SER A 72 6.24 -0.42 17.10
N LYS A 73 6.51 -1.67 17.47
CA LYS A 73 6.43 -2.10 18.88
C LYS A 73 7.41 -1.33 19.78
N LEU A 74 8.64 -1.13 19.31
CA LEU A 74 9.65 -0.37 20.06
C LEU A 74 9.26 1.11 20.20
N VAL A 75 8.61 1.67 19.18
CA VAL A 75 8.04 3.02 19.19
C VAL A 75 6.95 3.12 20.26
N ASP A 76 6.04 2.16 20.33
CA ASP A 76 4.97 2.13 21.35
C ASP A 76 5.53 2.03 22.78
N GLU A 77 6.61 1.26 22.96
CA GLU A 77 7.24 1.05 24.29
C GLU A 77 8.09 2.24 24.76
N ARG A 78 8.82 2.89 23.84
CA ARG A 78 9.85 3.89 24.18
C ARG A 78 9.54 5.32 23.72
N GLY A 79 8.51 5.50 22.90
CA GLY A 79 8.12 6.78 22.30
C GLY A 79 8.70 6.99 20.91
N GLN A 80 7.97 7.78 20.11
CA GLN A 80 8.31 8.07 18.71
C GLN A 80 9.61 8.87 18.60
N SER A 81 9.76 9.93 19.40
CA SER A 81 10.92 10.84 19.35
C SER A 81 12.25 10.18 19.66
N LYS A 82 12.24 9.05 20.39
CA LYS A 82 13.46 8.30 20.73
C LYS A 82 13.82 7.24 19.71
N VAL A 83 12.82 6.57 19.12
CA VAL A 83 13.02 5.41 18.25
C VAL A 83 13.07 5.77 16.79
N VAL A 84 12.19 6.68 16.33
CA VAL A 84 12.09 7.02 14.91
C VAL A 84 13.39 7.57 14.32
N PRO A 85 14.13 8.49 14.98
CA PRO A 85 15.39 8.98 14.42
C PRO A 85 16.45 7.88 14.28
N GLY A 86 16.54 6.96 15.24
CA GLY A 86 17.48 5.83 15.17
C GLY A 86 17.16 4.86 14.04
N ALA A 87 15.89 4.47 13.89
CA ALA A 87 15.42 3.63 12.79
C ALA A 87 15.63 4.31 11.42
N ALA A 88 15.30 5.60 11.34
CA ALA A 88 15.52 6.40 10.14
C ALA A 88 17.00 6.49 9.75
N LEU A 89 17.90 6.64 10.73
CA LEU A 89 19.34 6.65 10.47
C LEU A 89 19.77 5.33 9.82
N VAL A 90 19.34 4.18 10.34
CA VAL A 90 19.65 2.87 9.75
C VAL A 90 19.11 2.78 8.31
N THR A 91 17.88 3.23 8.08
CA THR A 91 17.28 3.27 6.74
C THR A 91 18.11 4.15 5.79
N MET A 92 18.55 5.32 6.24
CA MET A 92 19.37 6.23 5.41
C MET A 92 20.79 5.70 5.18
N VAL A 93 21.38 4.98 6.12
CA VAL A 93 22.63 4.24 5.90
C VAL A 93 22.42 3.19 4.80
N GLY A 94 21.31 2.46 4.83
CA GLY A 94 20.97 1.51 3.78
C GLY A 94 20.85 2.17 2.41
N LEU A 95 20.15 3.30 2.32
CA LEU A 95 20.08 4.10 1.10
C LEU A 95 21.47 4.57 0.65
N ALA A 96 22.28 5.10 1.56
CA ALA A 96 23.63 5.57 1.23
C ALA A 96 24.53 4.44 0.72
N VAL A 97 24.45 3.24 1.29
CA VAL A 97 25.14 2.05 0.78
C VAL A 97 24.70 1.74 -0.64
N MET A 98 23.40 1.71 -0.90
CA MET A 98 22.86 1.43 -2.23
C MET A 98 23.30 2.46 -3.26
N LEU A 99 23.19 3.76 -2.94
CA LEU A 99 23.65 4.84 -3.80
C LEU A 99 25.16 4.78 -4.08
N ALA A 100 25.96 4.44 -3.05
CA ALA A 100 27.41 4.28 -3.19
C ALA A 100 27.76 3.10 -4.10
N VAL A 101 27.09 1.95 -3.97
CA VAL A 101 27.32 0.79 -4.85
C VAL A 101 27.02 1.16 -6.30
N VAL A 102 25.93 1.87 -6.56
CA VAL A 102 25.59 2.32 -7.91
C VAL A 102 26.62 3.35 -8.45
N ALA A 103 26.96 4.35 -7.63
CA ALA A 103 27.89 5.43 -8.06
C ALA A 103 29.32 4.95 -8.30
N PHE A 104 29.82 3.98 -7.53
CA PHE A 104 31.17 3.48 -7.60
C PHE A 104 31.31 2.10 -8.25
N HIS A 105 30.22 1.57 -8.85
CA HIS A 105 30.17 0.24 -9.46
C HIS A 105 30.68 -0.85 -8.50
N GLY A 106 30.19 -0.77 -7.24
CA GLY A 106 30.55 -1.70 -6.18
C GLY A 106 29.94 -3.10 -6.40
N PRO A 107 30.26 -4.06 -5.54
CA PRO A 107 29.80 -5.44 -5.68
C PRO A 107 28.29 -5.55 -5.44
N GLU A 108 27.59 -6.32 -6.29
CA GLU A 108 26.13 -6.48 -6.26
C GLU A 108 25.57 -6.98 -4.93
N TRP A 109 26.30 -7.85 -4.22
CA TRP A 109 25.87 -8.33 -2.90
C TRP A 109 25.67 -7.20 -1.87
N ALA A 110 26.38 -6.09 -2.02
CA ALA A 110 26.24 -4.94 -1.13
C ALA A 110 24.90 -4.21 -1.32
N LEU A 111 24.25 -4.34 -2.51
CA LEU A 111 22.88 -3.87 -2.73
C LEU A 111 21.90 -4.53 -1.78
N PHE A 112 22.07 -5.83 -1.51
CA PHE A 112 21.21 -6.57 -0.59
C PHE A 112 21.41 -6.15 0.87
N ILE A 113 22.64 -5.78 1.27
CA ILE A 113 22.86 -5.16 2.59
C ILE A 113 22.11 -3.84 2.67
N GLY A 114 22.24 -2.97 1.64
CA GLY A 114 21.49 -1.73 1.57
C GLY A 114 19.99 -1.97 1.67
N ALA A 115 19.46 -2.95 0.92
CA ALA A 115 18.05 -3.32 0.92
C ALA A 115 17.54 -3.73 2.31
N VAL A 116 18.27 -4.59 3.03
CA VAL A 116 17.90 -5.02 4.39
C VAL A 116 17.92 -3.84 5.37
N LEU A 117 18.92 -2.96 5.29
CA LEU A 117 18.99 -1.76 6.13
C LEU A 117 17.86 -0.77 5.81
N MET A 118 17.46 -0.62 4.54
CA MET A 118 16.32 0.19 4.16
C MET A 118 15.01 -0.34 4.75
N GLY A 119 14.91 -1.64 5.02
CA GLY A 119 13.76 -2.26 5.68
C GLY A 119 13.52 -1.82 7.13
N PHE A 120 14.46 -1.10 7.77
CA PHE A 120 14.26 -0.50 9.10
C PHE A 120 13.36 0.75 9.08
N ILE A 121 12.73 1.04 7.96
CA ILE A 121 11.82 2.18 7.84
C ILE A 121 10.69 2.09 8.88
N PRO A 122 10.51 3.11 9.75
CA PRO A 122 9.33 3.20 10.61
C PRO A 122 8.10 3.49 9.76
N SER A 123 6.97 2.86 10.06
CA SER A 123 5.72 3.05 9.31
C SER A 123 5.15 4.47 9.51
N PRO A 124 5.19 5.35 8.49
CA PRO A 124 4.70 6.72 8.64
C PRO A 124 3.21 6.78 8.97
N GLN A 125 2.43 5.89 8.35
CA GLN A 125 0.99 5.79 8.55
C GLN A 125 0.65 5.42 10.00
N ALA A 126 1.38 4.49 10.59
CA ALA A 126 1.16 4.08 11.98
C ALA A 126 1.51 5.22 12.95
N LEU A 127 2.57 5.97 12.67
CA LEU A 127 3.01 7.08 13.51
C LEU A 127 1.98 8.22 13.56
N THR A 128 1.48 8.67 12.40
CA THR A 128 0.50 9.75 12.31
C THR A 128 -0.85 9.34 12.88
N ARG A 129 -1.34 8.14 12.55
CA ARG A 129 -2.60 7.61 13.09
C ARG A 129 -2.56 7.44 14.61
N ALA A 130 -1.42 7.06 15.19
CA ALA A 130 -1.25 6.98 16.63
C ALA A 130 -1.37 8.36 17.29
N ARG A 131 -0.75 9.42 16.72
CA ARG A 131 -0.85 10.80 17.22
C ARG A 131 -2.28 11.32 17.16
N TRP A 132 -2.94 11.17 16.02
CA TRP A 132 -4.34 11.56 15.86
C TRP A 132 -5.24 10.86 16.88
N THR A 133 -5.10 9.55 17.02
CA THR A 133 -5.90 8.77 17.96
C THR A 133 -5.65 9.22 19.39
N TYR A 134 -4.40 9.51 19.76
CA TYR A 134 -4.02 10.03 21.06
C TYR A 134 -4.68 11.38 21.34
N LEU A 135 -4.55 12.35 20.42
CA LEU A 135 -5.13 13.69 20.58
C LEU A 135 -6.66 13.67 20.72
N ILE A 136 -7.34 12.83 19.91
CA ILE A 136 -8.80 12.69 19.95
C ILE A 136 -9.24 12.05 21.26
N ARG A 137 -8.64 10.92 21.67
CA ARG A 137 -9.07 10.17 22.85
C ARG A 137 -8.72 10.85 24.16
N THR A 138 -7.65 11.63 24.22
CA THR A 138 -7.28 12.41 25.41
C THR A 138 -8.06 13.70 25.55
N GLY A 139 -8.93 14.03 24.58
CA GLY A 139 -9.73 15.26 24.60
C GLY A 139 -8.94 16.55 24.40
N ARG A 140 -7.66 16.47 24.03
CA ARG A 140 -6.81 17.66 23.83
C ARG A 140 -7.31 18.61 22.74
N LEU A 141 -8.10 18.09 21.79
CA LEU A 141 -8.67 18.90 20.70
C LEU A 141 -10.02 19.56 21.10
N GLY A 142 -10.55 19.27 22.28
CA GLY A 142 -11.81 19.84 22.77
C GLY A 142 -12.99 19.55 21.85
N ALA A 143 -13.94 20.48 21.76
CA ALA A 143 -15.14 20.35 20.94
C ALA A 143 -14.88 20.38 19.41
N ALA A 144 -13.68 20.77 18.99
CA ALA A 144 -13.27 20.80 17.57
C ALA A 144 -12.67 19.47 17.08
N ALA A 145 -12.61 18.43 17.93
CA ALA A 145 -12.07 17.14 17.59
C ALA A 145 -12.86 16.50 16.45
N PRO A 146 -12.19 16.07 15.34
CA PRO A 146 -12.84 15.23 14.36
C PRO A 146 -13.15 13.86 14.98
N ASP A 147 -14.14 13.15 14.46
CA ASP A 147 -14.35 11.76 14.84
C ASP A 147 -13.25 10.85 14.25
N LEU A 148 -12.98 9.72 14.92
CA LEU A 148 -11.93 8.78 14.49
C LEU A 148 -12.13 8.28 13.06
N ARG A 149 -13.37 8.05 12.64
CA ARG A 149 -13.69 7.60 11.29
C ARG A 149 -13.27 8.62 10.23
N THR A 150 -13.57 9.88 10.47
CA THR A 150 -13.17 10.99 9.58
C THR A 150 -11.67 11.12 9.51
N MET A 151 -10.98 11.00 10.63
CA MET A 151 -9.53 11.03 10.70
C MET A 151 -8.91 9.88 9.89
N PHE A 152 -9.39 8.65 10.06
CA PHE A 152 -8.89 7.51 9.27
C PHE A 152 -9.17 7.67 7.77
N SER A 153 -10.30 8.28 7.40
CA SER A 153 -10.60 8.60 6.00
C SER A 153 -9.62 9.63 5.43
N TYR A 154 -9.31 10.68 6.19
CA TYR A 154 -8.33 11.69 5.81
C TYR A 154 -6.93 11.11 5.62
N GLU A 155 -6.46 10.32 6.59
CA GLU A 155 -5.19 9.61 6.51
C GLU A 155 -5.11 8.67 5.29
N GLY A 156 -6.24 8.02 4.97
CA GLY A 156 -6.35 7.20 3.76
C GLY A 156 -6.16 8.00 2.47
N VAL A 157 -6.74 9.20 2.39
CA VAL A 157 -6.53 10.10 1.24
C VAL A 157 -5.06 10.53 1.12
N LEU A 158 -4.38 10.81 2.24
CA LEU A 158 -2.94 11.13 2.21
C LEU A 158 -2.10 9.92 1.76
N ASP A 159 -2.48 8.72 2.18
CA ASP A 159 -1.84 7.49 1.72
C ASP A 159 -2.02 7.30 0.20
N ASP A 160 -3.24 7.48 -0.31
CA ASP A 160 -3.56 7.35 -1.73
C ASP A 160 -2.77 8.36 -2.58
N ILE A 161 -2.70 9.63 -2.13
CA ILE A 161 -1.90 10.67 -2.81
C ILE A 161 -0.42 10.27 -2.83
N GLY A 162 0.13 9.85 -1.69
CA GLY A 162 1.52 9.40 -1.61
C GLY A 162 1.79 8.23 -2.55
N PHE A 163 0.96 7.19 -2.50
CA PHE A 163 1.11 6.00 -3.35
C PHE A 163 0.99 6.33 -4.84
N MET A 164 0.11 7.25 -5.21
CA MET A 164 -0.15 7.65 -6.59
C MET A 164 1.01 8.43 -7.21
N PHE A 165 1.53 9.42 -6.50
CA PHE A 165 2.51 10.36 -7.08
C PHE A 165 3.96 9.93 -6.87
N SER A 166 4.29 9.26 -5.75
CA SER A 166 5.68 9.00 -5.38
C SER A 166 6.44 8.11 -6.38
N PRO A 167 5.91 6.98 -6.87
CA PRO A 167 6.61 6.16 -7.86
C PRO A 167 6.88 6.94 -9.15
N SER A 168 5.88 7.66 -9.66
CA SER A 168 5.99 8.42 -10.90
C SER A 168 7.01 9.56 -10.79
N ILE A 169 7.04 10.26 -9.66
CA ILE A 169 8.02 11.31 -9.38
C ILE A 169 9.43 10.69 -9.31
N SER A 170 9.58 9.51 -8.69
CA SER A 170 10.87 8.83 -8.61
C SER A 170 11.41 8.47 -10.00
N ILE A 171 10.57 7.89 -10.87
CA ILE A 171 10.93 7.57 -12.25
C ILE A 171 11.28 8.83 -13.04
N ALA A 172 10.44 9.86 -12.94
CA ALA A 172 10.66 11.11 -13.67
C ALA A 172 11.99 11.78 -13.29
N LEU A 173 12.32 11.84 -12.00
CA LEU A 173 13.60 12.38 -11.52
C LEU A 173 14.78 11.51 -11.96
N ALA A 174 14.65 10.19 -11.89
CA ALA A 174 15.69 9.26 -12.31
C ALA A 174 15.99 9.37 -13.81
N SER A 175 14.96 9.52 -14.63
CA SER A 175 15.08 9.64 -16.10
C SER A 175 15.57 11.01 -16.54
N ALA A 176 15.12 12.10 -15.87
CA ALA A 176 15.43 13.47 -16.30
C ALA A 176 16.79 13.99 -15.82
N ILE A 177 17.29 13.49 -14.67
CA ILE A 177 18.49 14.06 -14.02
C ILE A 177 19.61 13.01 -13.95
N THR A 178 19.45 12.01 -13.10
CA THR A 178 20.39 10.88 -12.93
C THR A 178 19.65 9.69 -12.34
N PRO A 179 20.11 8.44 -12.56
CA PRO A 179 19.43 7.26 -12.02
C PRO A 179 19.17 7.30 -10.51
N ILE A 180 20.06 7.94 -9.73
CA ILE A 180 19.96 8.04 -8.28
C ILE A 180 19.02 9.16 -7.79
N ALA A 181 18.61 10.10 -8.68
CA ALA A 181 17.93 11.33 -8.28
C ALA A 181 16.58 11.08 -7.59
N GLY A 182 15.80 10.10 -8.06
CA GLY A 182 14.51 9.76 -7.49
C GLY A 182 14.61 9.32 -6.04
N LEU A 183 15.44 8.32 -5.76
CA LEU A 183 15.64 7.82 -4.39
C LEU A 183 16.33 8.84 -3.48
N LEU A 184 17.24 9.64 -4.02
CA LEU A 184 17.89 10.71 -3.25
C LEU A 184 16.87 11.77 -2.83
N ALA A 185 16.01 12.22 -3.73
CA ALA A 185 14.93 13.15 -3.41
C ALA A 185 13.96 12.58 -2.38
N GLY A 186 13.58 11.31 -2.51
CA GLY A 186 12.80 10.59 -1.52
C GLY A 186 13.49 10.54 -0.15
N GLY A 187 14.80 10.23 -0.11
CA GLY A 187 15.59 10.21 1.11
C GLY A 187 15.66 11.57 1.80
N VAL A 188 15.84 12.65 1.05
CA VAL A 188 15.79 14.04 1.58
C VAL A 188 14.41 14.35 2.16
N SER A 189 13.33 14.00 1.44
CA SER A 189 11.96 14.14 1.93
C SER A 189 11.74 13.36 3.23
N PHE A 190 12.23 12.12 3.30
CA PHE A 190 12.13 11.28 4.49
C PHE A 190 12.83 11.87 5.70
N VAL A 191 14.08 12.33 5.53
CA VAL A 191 14.84 12.97 6.61
C VAL A 191 14.12 14.24 7.10
N ALA A 192 13.65 15.09 6.18
CA ALA A 192 12.86 16.27 6.53
C ALA A 192 11.60 15.88 7.32
N GLY A 193 10.88 14.86 6.87
CA GLY A 193 9.70 14.33 7.54
C GLY A 193 10.01 13.81 8.95
N VAL A 194 11.09 13.06 9.12
CA VAL A 194 11.55 12.56 10.43
C VAL A 194 11.90 13.70 11.38
N ILE A 195 12.58 14.73 10.89
CA ILE A 195 12.93 15.91 11.69
C ILE A 195 11.66 16.62 12.17
N VAL A 196 10.74 16.93 11.24
CA VAL A 196 9.48 17.62 11.56
C VAL A 196 8.65 16.81 12.56
N LEU A 197 8.51 15.51 12.32
CA LEU A 197 7.78 14.61 13.22
C LEU A 197 8.41 14.55 14.61
N SER A 198 9.73 14.42 14.69
CA SER A 198 10.47 14.30 15.96
C SER A 198 10.48 15.59 16.78
N LEU A 199 10.41 16.75 16.12
CA LEU A 199 10.29 18.05 16.78
C LEU A 199 8.88 18.31 17.33
N SER A 200 7.86 17.67 16.76
CA SER A 200 6.45 17.81 17.18
C SER A 200 6.13 16.98 18.43
N ARG A 201 6.88 17.20 19.52
CA ARG A 201 6.77 16.43 20.77
C ARG A 201 5.46 16.63 21.52
N SER A 202 4.81 17.79 21.38
CA SER A 202 3.55 18.09 22.07
C SER A 202 2.40 17.16 21.67
N THR A 203 2.46 16.57 20.48
CA THR A 203 1.43 15.68 19.95
C THR A 203 1.79 14.19 20.06
N GLU A 204 2.98 13.90 20.58
CA GLU A 204 3.47 12.53 20.72
C GLU A 204 2.68 11.76 21.77
N PRO A 205 2.23 10.51 21.48
CA PRO A 205 1.66 9.63 22.48
C PRO A 205 2.67 9.28 23.58
N GLU A 206 2.22 9.22 24.82
CA GLU A 206 3.05 8.77 25.91
C GLU A 206 3.51 7.31 25.73
N PRO A 207 4.77 6.99 26.10
CA PRO A 207 5.26 5.62 26.02
C PRO A 207 4.31 4.63 26.72
N GLY A 208 3.96 3.55 26.04
CA GLY A 208 3.03 2.55 26.55
C GLY A 208 1.54 2.88 26.42
N TRP A 209 1.17 4.09 25.95
CA TRP A 209 -0.24 4.48 25.78
C TRP A 209 -1.01 3.54 24.84
N GLY A 210 -0.42 3.13 23.73
CA GLY A 210 -1.04 2.19 22.77
C GLY A 210 -1.37 0.82 23.40
N SER A 211 -0.52 0.33 24.30
CA SER A 211 -0.75 -0.92 25.01
C SER A 211 -1.83 -0.80 26.10
N GLN A 212 -1.99 0.38 26.70
CA GLN A 212 -3.06 0.68 27.66
C GLN A 212 -4.39 0.88 26.95
N ALA A 213 -4.43 1.68 25.90
CA ALA A 213 -5.63 1.90 25.08
C ALA A 213 -6.15 0.60 24.43
N GLY A 214 -5.26 -0.31 24.07
CA GLY A 214 -5.61 -1.64 23.60
C GLY A 214 -6.19 -2.55 24.68
N ARG A 215 -5.82 -2.36 25.96
CA ARG A 215 -6.41 -3.08 27.11
C ARG A 215 -7.80 -2.57 27.45
N ASP A 216 -8.04 -1.27 27.32
CA ASP A 216 -9.33 -0.65 27.64
C ASP A 216 -10.41 -0.92 26.57
N VAL A 217 -9.99 -1.13 25.30
CA VAL A 217 -10.89 -1.45 24.18
C VAL A 217 -10.95 -2.96 23.90
N GLY A 218 -9.91 -3.69 24.25
CA GLY A 218 -9.80 -5.12 24.11
C GLY A 218 -9.89 -5.80 25.47
N GLY A 219 -11.09 -5.82 26.06
CA GLY A 219 -11.39 -6.84 27.06
C GLY A 219 -11.01 -8.20 26.47
N ALA A 220 -9.94 -8.81 27.03
CA ALA A 220 -9.42 -10.11 26.67
C ALA A 220 -9.23 -10.29 25.15
N GLN A 221 -8.05 -9.95 24.64
CA GLN A 221 -7.51 -10.67 23.47
C GLN A 221 -7.54 -12.16 23.84
N GLY A 222 -8.70 -12.76 23.57
CA GLY A 222 -8.91 -14.18 23.78
C GLY A 222 -7.77 -14.91 23.08
N ARG A 223 -7.12 -15.82 23.77
CA ARG A 223 -6.20 -16.84 23.23
C ARG A 223 -6.88 -17.70 22.15
N GLY A 224 -7.58 -17.06 21.20
CA GLY A 224 -8.25 -17.67 20.06
C GLY A 224 -7.28 -17.86 18.90
N ARG A 225 -7.50 -18.89 18.11
CA ARG A 225 -6.78 -19.13 16.85
C ARG A 225 -6.88 -17.90 15.96
N SER A 226 -5.77 -17.52 15.28
CA SER A 226 -5.71 -16.39 14.35
C SER A 226 -6.86 -16.40 13.33
N VAL A 227 -7.36 -15.20 12.96
CA VAL A 227 -8.51 -15.04 12.05
C VAL A 227 -8.26 -15.72 10.70
N ILE A 228 -7.04 -15.68 10.18
CA ILE A 228 -6.71 -16.36 8.92
C ILE A 228 -6.88 -17.89 9.00
N ARG A 229 -6.73 -18.47 10.19
CA ARG A 229 -6.96 -19.91 10.39
C ARG A 229 -8.43 -20.24 10.58
N THR A 230 -9.22 -19.32 11.11
CA THR A 230 -10.64 -19.54 11.47
C THR A 230 -11.60 -19.07 10.40
N SER A 231 -11.31 -17.97 9.69
CA SER A 231 -12.18 -17.42 8.64
C SER A 231 -11.75 -17.86 7.26
N SER A 232 -12.61 -18.62 6.59
CA SER A 232 -12.39 -19.01 5.20
C SER A 232 -12.46 -17.83 4.24
N VAL A 233 -13.29 -16.82 4.55
CA VAL A 233 -13.43 -15.62 3.71
C VAL A 233 -12.15 -14.79 3.75
N VAL A 234 -11.55 -14.59 4.93
CA VAL A 234 -10.28 -13.86 5.06
C VAL A 234 -9.16 -14.57 4.29
N ARG A 235 -9.12 -15.89 4.29
CA ARG A 235 -8.16 -16.64 3.46
C ARG A 235 -8.34 -16.40 1.97
N VAL A 236 -9.60 -16.40 1.50
CA VAL A 236 -9.89 -16.10 0.08
C VAL A 236 -9.48 -14.67 -0.25
N LEU A 237 -9.85 -13.71 0.58
CA LEU A 237 -9.45 -12.31 0.39
C LEU A 237 -7.92 -12.16 0.36
N PHE A 238 -7.21 -12.81 1.28
CA PHE A 238 -5.74 -12.82 1.30
C PHE A 238 -5.16 -13.30 -0.04
N VAL A 239 -5.67 -14.42 -0.58
CA VAL A 239 -5.19 -14.96 -1.86
C VAL A 239 -5.52 -14.04 -3.04
N LEU A 240 -6.73 -13.45 -3.07
CA LEU A 240 -7.11 -12.52 -4.13
C LEU A 240 -6.20 -11.29 -4.18
N VAL A 241 -5.93 -10.70 -3.01
CA VAL A 241 -5.07 -9.51 -2.94
C VAL A 241 -3.58 -9.84 -3.05
N LEU A 242 -3.17 -11.08 -2.74
CA LEU A 242 -1.81 -11.58 -3.00
C LEU A 242 -1.54 -11.63 -4.52
N PHE A 243 -2.47 -12.20 -5.30
CA PHE A 243 -2.36 -12.17 -6.76
C PHE A 243 -2.36 -10.74 -7.32
N LEU A 244 -3.19 -9.87 -6.75
CA LEU A 244 -3.21 -8.46 -7.13
C LEU A 244 -1.88 -7.77 -6.84
N GLY A 245 -1.31 -7.98 -5.66
CA GLY A 245 0.01 -7.44 -5.30
C GLY A 245 1.13 -7.98 -6.18
N ALA A 246 1.13 -9.29 -6.46
CA ALA A 246 2.11 -9.90 -7.37
C ALA A 246 2.00 -9.34 -8.79
N PHE A 247 0.76 -9.19 -9.29
CA PHE A 247 0.48 -8.52 -10.56
C PHE A 247 1.09 -7.10 -10.59
N TYR A 248 0.83 -6.27 -9.56
CA TYR A 248 1.37 -4.90 -9.52
C TYR A 248 2.88 -4.86 -9.50
N GLY A 249 3.53 -5.76 -8.76
CA GLY A 249 4.98 -5.84 -8.76
C GLY A 249 5.56 -6.20 -10.14
N VAL A 250 4.93 -7.13 -10.86
CA VAL A 250 5.28 -7.47 -12.25
C VAL A 250 5.00 -6.31 -13.19
N PHE A 251 3.82 -5.70 -13.08
CA PHE A 251 3.38 -4.59 -13.92
C PHE A 251 4.30 -3.37 -13.83
N ASP A 252 4.65 -2.96 -12.61
CA ASP A 252 5.56 -1.83 -12.39
C ASP A 252 6.92 -2.09 -13.05
N THR A 253 7.47 -3.29 -12.86
CA THR A 253 8.76 -3.68 -13.43
C THR A 253 8.71 -3.76 -14.97
N ALA A 254 7.65 -4.38 -15.52
CA ALA A 254 7.46 -4.49 -16.97
C ALA A 254 7.23 -3.13 -17.63
N THR A 255 6.52 -2.22 -16.94
CA THR A 255 6.28 -0.86 -17.43
C THR A 255 7.59 -0.06 -17.55
N VAL A 256 8.47 -0.18 -16.55
CA VAL A 256 9.80 0.43 -16.58
C VAL A 256 10.64 -0.18 -17.72
N ALA A 257 10.62 -1.52 -17.84
CA ALA A 257 11.38 -2.22 -18.86
C ALA A 257 10.94 -1.83 -20.28
N LEU A 258 9.65 -1.83 -20.56
CA LEU A 258 9.15 -1.44 -21.89
C LEU A 258 9.48 0.03 -22.22
N ALA A 259 9.39 0.92 -21.22
CA ALA A 259 9.76 2.32 -21.42
C ALA A 259 11.25 2.48 -21.74
N GLU A 260 12.14 1.70 -21.11
CA GLU A 260 13.59 1.66 -21.44
C GLU A 260 13.84 1.06 -22.83
N GLU A 261 13.17 -0.06 -23.17
CA GLU A 261 13.25 -0.68 -24.51
C GLU A 261 12.81 0.29 -25.61
N LEU A 262 11.83 1.16 -25.35
CA LEU A 262 11.36 2.21 -26.26
C LEU A 262 12.28 3.45 -26.31
N GLY A 263 13.30 3.50 -25.46
CA GLY A 263 14.28 4.59 -25.41
C GLY A 263 13.80 5.86 -24.70
N ASP A 264 12.64 5.82 -24.03
CA ASP A 264 12.10 6.94 -23.24
C ASP A 264 11.53 6.46 -21.89
N PRO A 265 12.36 6.38 -20.84
CA PRO A 265 11.93 5.98 -19.50
C PRO A 265 10.82 6.86 -18.90
N SER A 266 10.62 8.09 -19.41
CA SER A 266 9.56 8.99 -18.91
C SER A 266 8.14 8.45 -19.19
N ILE A 267 7.97 7.58 -20.20
CA ILE A 267 6.72 6.91 -20.52
C ILE A 267 6.17 6.18 -19.30
N ALA A 268 7.02 5.48 -18.54
CA ALA A 268 6.61 4.75 -17.35
C ALA A 268 6.00 5.69 -16.29
N SER A 269 6.59 6.86 -16.05
CA SER A 269 6.07 7.80 -15.07
C SER A 269 4.70 8.36 -15.48
N VAL A 270 4.50 8.67 -16.76
CA VAL A 270 3.23 9.17 -17.29
C VAL A 270 2.14 8.09 -17.20
N VAL A 271 2.45 6.86 -17.59
CA VAL A 271 1.51 5.73 -17.52
C VAL A 271 1.05 5.50 -16.08
N LEU A 272 1.98 5.40 -15.14
CA LEU A 272 1.66 5.12 -13.74
C LEU A 272 0.86 6.24 -13.10
N ILE A 273 1.18 7.52 -13.34
CA ILE A 273 0.44 8.63 -12.76
C ILE A 273 -0.98 8.73 -13.33
N VAL A 274 -1.16 8.54 -14.65
CA VAL A 274 -2.48 8.59 -15.26
C VAL A 274 -3.35 7.41 -14.80
N ALA A 275 -2.80 6.20 -14.75
CA ALA A 275 -3.48 5.02 -14.23
C ALA A 275 -3.92 5.23 -12.77
N ALA A 276 -3.04 5.77 -11.92
CA ALA A 276 -3.37 6.04 -10.53
C ALA A 276 -4.46 7.12 -10.38
N CYS A 277 -4.40 8.21 -11.16
CA CYS A 277 -5.45 9.23 -11.19
C CYS A 277 -6.80 8.64 -11.61
N MET A 278 -6.82 7.80 -12.64
CA MET A 278 -8.06 7.16 -13.11
C MET A 278 -8.63 6.20 -12.07
N SER A 279 -7.79 5.43 -11.39
CA SER A 279 -8.21 4.56 -10.29
C SER A 279 -8.83 5.37 -9.15
N MET A 280 -8.20 6.48 -8.75
CA MET A 280 -8.71 7.36 -7.69
C MET A 280 -10.08 7.96 -8.06
N VAL A 281 -10.22 8.50 -9.27
CA VAL A 281 -11.50 9.06 -9.75
C VAL A 281 -12.59 7.99 -9.76
N CYS A 282 -12.28 6.79 -10.29
CA CYS A 282 -13.23 5.70 -10.33
C CYS A 282 -13.58 5.19 -8.92
N GLY A 283 -12.63 5.10 -8.02
CA GLY A 283 -12.87 4.74 -6.61
C GLY A 283 -13.80 5.73 -5.92
N PHE A 284 -13.61 7.03 -6.15
CA PHE A 284 -14.48 8.08 -5.62
C PHE A 284 -15.92 7.95 -6.18
N VAL A 285 -16.06 7.81 -7.48
CA VAL A 285 -17.37 7.62 -8.14
C VAL A 285 -18.04 6.34 -7.67
N PHE A 286 -17.30 5.22 -7.61
CA PHE A 286 -17.82 3.94 -7.16
C PHE A 286 -18.27 3.98 -5.70
N GLY A 287 -17.54 4.69 -4.83
CA GLY A 287 -17.92 4.89 -3.43
C GLY A 287 -19.27 5.62 -3.23
N MET A 288 -19.73 6.37 -4.25
CA MET A 288 -21.04 7.05 -4.24
C MET A 288 -22.18 6.12 -4.71
N ILE A 289 -21.85 5.01 -5.38
CA ILE A 289 -22.83 4.07 -5.92
C ILE A 289 -23.26 3.09 -4.82
N ASN A 290 -24.55 3.03 -4.55
CA ASN A 290 -25.11 2.06 -3.61
C ASN A 290 -25.55 0.79 -4.36
N LEU A 291 -24.66 -0.20 -4.42
CA LEU A 291 -24.95 -1.47 -5.07
C LEU A 291 -25.92 -2.31 -4.22
N ARG A 292 -27.06 -2.68 -4.81
CA ARG A 292 -28.09 -3.51 -4.15
C ARG A 292 -27.80 -5.01 -4.20
N ALA A 293 -26.78 -5.43 -4.96
CA ALA A 293 -26.43 -6.84 -5.08
C ALA A 293 -25.84 -7.39 -3.76
N PRO A 294 -26.02 -8.68 -3.44
CA PRO A 294 -25.39 -9.32 -2.31
C PRO A 294 -23.86 -9.16 -2.35
N GLN A 295 -23.22 -8.98 -1.19
CA GLN A 295 -21.80 -8.64 -1.08
C GLN A 295 -20.88 -9.65 -1.78
N TYR A 296 -21.18 -10.95 -1.72
CA TYR A 296 -20.40 -11.98 -2.40
C TYR A 296 -20.46 -11.86 -3.94
N LEU A 297 -21.59 -11.42 -4.48
CA LEU A 297 -21.73 -11.15 -5.93
C LEU A 297 -20.96 -9.91 -6.35
N GLN A 298 -20.95 -8.87 -5.50
CA GLN A 298 -20.16 -7.65 -5.74
C GLN A 298 -18.68 -8.02 -5.78
N LEU A 299 -18.17 -8.82 -4.83
CA LEU A 299 -16.78 -9.25 -4.79
C LEU A 299 -16.40 -10.06 -6.03
N VAL A 300 -17.20 -11.07 -6.39
CA VAL A 300 -16.93 -11.89 -7.57
C VAL A 300 -17.03 -11.07 -8.86
N GLY A 301 -18.02 -10.19 -8.97
CA GLY A 301 -18.16 -9.28 -10.11
C GLY A 301 -16.95 -8.35 -10.27
N CYS A 302 -16.51 -7.71 -9.18
CA CYS A 302 -15.32 -6.87 -9.22
C CYS A 302 -14.05 -7.69 -9.51
N ALA A 303 -13.93 -8.93 -8.98
CA ALA A 303 -12.83 -9.82 -9.29
C ALA A 303 -12.78 -10.21 -10.78
N ILE A 304 -13.94 -10.43 -11.40
CA ILE A 304 -14.02 -10.70 -12.86
C ILE A 304 -13.61 -9.45 -13.64
N LEU A 305 -14.14 -8.29 -13.28
CA LEU A 305 -13.85 -7.04 -13.98
C LEU A 305 -12.37 -6.68 -13.91
N ILE A 306 -11.76 -6.72 -12.72
CA ILE A 306 -10.34 -6.41 -12.56
C ILE A 306 -9.45 -7.44 -13.26
N GLY A 307 -9.75 -8.75 -13.13
CA GLY A 307 -8.97 -9.79 -13.77
C GLY A 307 -9.04 -9.75 -15.29
N CYS A 308 -10.23 -9.51 -15.87
CA CYS A 308 -10.39 -9.33 -17.31
C CYS A 308 -9.69 -8.06 -17.81
N ALA A 309 -9.84 -6.94 -17.08
CA ALA A 309 -9.22 -5.67 -17.46
C ALA A 309 -7.68 -5.76 -17.44
N TYR A 310 -7.10 -6.30 -16.38
CA TYR A 310 -5.64 -6.50 -16.33
C TYR A 310 -5.17 -7.68 -17.19
N GLY A 311 -6.04 -8.64 -17.49
CA GLY A 311 -5.78 -9.70 -18.48
C GLY A 311 -5.54 -9.15 -19.89
N THR A 312 -6.09 -7.97 -20.23
CA THR A 312 -5.82 -7.31 -21.52
C THR A 312 -4.40 -6.76 -21.65
N MET A 313 -3.61 -6.80 -20.58
CA MET A 313 -2.19 -6.40 -20.64
C MET A 313 -1.34 -7.30 -21.55
N ALA A 314 -1.78 -8.52 -21.82
CA ALA A 314 -1.20 -9.37 -22.86
C ALA A 314 -1.34 -8.79 -24.30
N LEU A 315 -2.12 -7.72 -24.49
CA LEU A 315 -2.29 -7.04 -25.78
C LEU A 315 -1.35 -5.82 -25.93
N ILE A 316 -0.47 -5.57 -24.96
CA ILE A 316 0.47 -4.46 -25.00
C ILE A 316 1.60 -4.81 -25.95
N ASP A 317 1.77 -4.02 -27.00
CA ASP A 317 2.83 -4.14 -28.00
C ASP A 317 3.53 -2.81 -28.31
N SER A 318 3.03 -1.72 -27.69
CA SER A 318 3.48 -0.35 -27.98
C SER A 318 3.25 0.59 -26.79
N ALA A 319 3.90 1.75 -26.79
CA ALA A 319 3.67 2.80 -25.78
C ALA A 319 2.21 3.23 -25.70
N LEU A 320 1.54 3.35 -26.86
CA LEU A 320 0.13 3.74 -26.92
C LEU A 320 -0.77 2.66 -26.33
N ALA A 321 -0.51 1.39 -26.66
CA ALA A 321 -1.25 0.26 -26.08
C ALA A 321 -1.03 0.19 -24.57
N LEU A 322 0.22 0.34 -24.09
CA LEU A 322 0.53 0.41 -22.66
C LEU A 322 -0.28 1.51 -21.98
N PHE A 323 -0.29 2.72 -22.53
CA PHE A 323 -1.03 3.85 -21.94
C PHE A 323 -2.54 3.60 -21.89
N ILE A 324 -3.15 3.16 -23.00
CA ILE A 324 -4.60 2.94 -23.07
C ILE A 324 -5.02 1.78 -22.16
N VAL A 325 -4.35 0.63 -22.28
CA VAL A 325 -4.70 -0.58 -21.54
C VAL A 325 -4.54 -0.34 -20.03
N SER A 326 -3.42 0.26 -19.60
CA SER A 326 -3.18 0.56 -18.19
C SER A 326 -4.20 1.54 -17.62
N THR A 327 -4.54 2.60 -18.37
CA THR A 327 -5.53 3.60 -17.96
C THR A 327 -6.92 2.98 -17.79
N VAL A 328 -7.35 2.16 -18.75
CA VAL A 328 -8.67 1.50 -18.69
C VAL A 328 -8.69 0.45 -17.58
N ALA A 329 -7.65 -0.35 -17.44
CA ALA A 329 -7.59 -1.40 -16.41
C ALA A 329 -7.58 -0.80 -14.98
N ALA A 330 -6.94 0.34 -14.79
CA ALA A 330 -6.88 1.03 -13.51
C ALA A 330 -8.25 1.45 -12.95
N LEU A 331 -9.27 1.62 -13.81
CA LEU A 331 -10.64 1.92 -13.37
C LEU A 331 -11.22 0.87 -12.42
N PHE A 332 -10.76 -0.36 -12.48
CA PHE A 332 -11.31 -1.47 -11.70
C PHE A 332 -10.55 -1.76 -10.39
N TYR A 333 -9.39 -1.15 -10.18
CA TYR A 333 -8.57 -1.37 -8.99
C TYR A 333 -9.25 -0.92 -7.70
N ALA A 334 -9.58 0.37 -7.61
CA ALA A 334 -10.19 0.91 -6.41
C ALA A 334 -11.57 0.29 -6.10
N PRO A 335 -12.49 0.09 -7.07
CA PRO A 335 -13.73 -0.65 -6.85
C PRO A 335 -13.51 -2.05 -6.25
N PHE A 336 -12.54 -2.81 -6.75
CA PHE A 336 -12.23 -4.13 -6.22
C PHE A 336 -11.77 -4.06 -4.76
N LEU A 337 -10.85 -3.15 -4.41
CA LEU A 337 -10.38 -3.00 -3.03
C LEU A 337 -11.47 -2.52 -2.08
N ILE A 338 -12.33 -1.60 -2.51
CA ILE A 338 -13.48 -1.13 -1.71
C ILE A 338 -14.41 -2.30 -1.37
N VAL A 339 -14.74 -3.13 -2.36
CA VAL A 339 -15.62 -4.29 -2.15
C VAL A 339 -14.91 -5.38 -1.33
N ALA A 340 -13.62 -5.61 -1.53
CA ALA A 340 -12.84 -6.57 -0.75
C ALA A 340 -12.77 -6.16 0.74
N ASN A 341 -12.52 -4.88 1.03
CA ASN A 341 -12.53 -4.34 2.40
C ASN A 341 -13.93 -4.47 3.05
N ALA A 342 -14.99 -4.09 2.32
CA ALA A 342 -16.36 -4.23 2.81
C ALA A 342 -16.76 -5.70 3.05
N THR A 343 -16.26 -6.63 2.20
CA THR A 343 -16.46 -8.06 2.40
C THR A 343 -15.71 -8.58 3.64
N CYS A 344 -14.49 -8.10 3.87
CA CYS A 344 -13.71 -8.41 5.06
C CYS A 344 -14.46 -7.97 6.33
N GLU A 345 -14.93 -6.71 6.35
CA GLU A 345 -15.67 -6.14 7.48
C GLU A 345 -16.93 -6.94 7.84
N ARG A 346 -17.70 -7.38 6.84
CA ARG A 346 -18.93 -8.15 7.04
C ARG A 346 -18.71 -9.63 7.40
N SER A 347 -17.50 -10.13 7.23
CA SER A 347 -17.19 -11.56 7.38
C SER A 347 -16.57 -11.93 8.72
N VAL A 348 -16.24 -10.94 9.56
CA VAL A 348 -15.63 -11.15 10.87
C VAL A 348 -16.32 -10.34 11.95
N PRO A 349 -16.32 -10.80 13.22
CA PRO A 349 -16.77 -9.99 14.34
C PRO A 349 -15.94 -8.72 14.49
N GLY A 350 -16.55 -7.63 15.02
CA GLY A 350 -15.91 -6.32 15.13
C GLY A 350 -14.62 -6.30 15.96
N ASP A 351 -14.51 -7.15 16.97
CA ASP A 351 -13.32 -7.33 17.82
C ASP A 351 -12.12 -7.97 17.06
N ARG A 352 -12.38 -8.61 15.93
CA ARG A 352 -11.37 -9.25 15.07
C ARG A 352 -11.14 -8.55 13.71
N LEU A 353 -11.84 -7.47 13.47
CA LEU A 353 -11.78 -6.75 12.19
C LEU A 353 -10.37 -6.24 11.87
N THR A 354 -9.70 -5.67 12.88
CA THR A 354 -8.32 -5.16 12.71
C THR A 354 -7.35 -6.26 12.30
N GLU A 355 -7.45 -7.45 12.91
CA GLU A 355 -6.63 -8.60 12.53
C GLU A 355 -6.92 -9.06 11.10
N ALA A 356 -8.19 -9.10 10.71
CA ALA A 356 -8.61 -9.50 9.36
C ALA A 356 -8.09 -8.55 8.27
N ILE A 357 -8.23 -7.24 8.47
CA ILE A 357 -7.70 -6.21 7.55
C ILE A 357 -6.16 -6.29 7.47
N THR A 358 -5.50 -6.54 8.60
CA THR A 358 -4.04 -6.71 8.63
C THR A 358 -3.60 -7.90 7.78
N TRP A 359 -4.30 -9.03 7.86
CA TRP A 359 -4.02 -10.19 7.02
C TRP A 359 -4.27 -9.90 5.53
N MET A 360 -5.33 -9.18 5.22
CA MET A 360 -5.61 -8.79 3.83
C MET A 360 -4.49 -7.88 3.29
N ASN A 361 -4.08 -6.84 4.03
CA ASN A 361 -2.97 -5.97 3.62
C ASN A 361 -1.63 -6.72 3.52
N ALA A 362 -1.39 -7.70 4.41
CA ALA A 362 -0.22 -8.57 4.32
C ALA A 362 -0.20 -9.38 3.01
N GLY A 363 -1.37 -9.77 2.48
CA GLY A 363 -1.48 -10.45 1.18
C GLY A 363 -0.97 -9.56 0.04
N ILE A 364 -1.41 -8.29 -0.02
CA ILE A 364 -0.93 -7.33 -1.03
C ILE A 364 0.59 -7.16 -0.92
N THR A 365 1.09 -6.91 0.30
CA THR A 365 2.52 -6.68 0.55
C THR A 365 3.36 -7.89 0.17
N CYS A 366 2.91 -9.11 0.50
CA CYS A 366 3.56 -10.35 0.08
C CYS A 366 3.62 -10.46 -1.45
N GLY A 367 2.52 -10.21 -2.13
CA GLY A 367 2.48 -10.23 -3.59
C GLY A 367 3.46 -9.22 -4.20
N MET A 368 3.42 -7.98 -3.74
CA MET A 368 4.35 -6.92 -4.18
C MET A 368 5.81 -7.22 -3.85
N ALA A 369 6.09 -8.04 -2.84
CA ALA A 369 7.46 -8.46 -2.52
C ALA A 369 8.03 -9.44 -3.54
N PHE A 370 7.23 -10.33 -4.11
CA PHE A 370 7.70 -11.35 -5.07
C PHE A 370 7.52 -10.92 -6.54
N GLY A 371 6.55 -10.05 -6.82
CA GLY A 371 6.24 -9.62 -8.18
C GLY A 371 7.44 -9.11 -8.97
N PRO A 372 8.22 -8.13 -8.46
CA PRO A 372 9.35 -7.56 -9.18
C PRO A 372 10.44 -8.57 -9.53
N SER A 373 10.73 -9.53 -8.64
CA SER A 373 11.73 -10.58 -8.92
C SER A 373 11.29 -11.49 -10.03
N LEU A 374 10.01 -11.92 -10.01
CA LEU A 374 9.45 -12.78 -11.05
C LEU A 374 9.36 -12.03 -12.38
N GLY A 375 8.88 -10.79 -12.35
CA GLY A 375 8.83 -9.92 -13.53
C GLY A 375 10.22 -9.68 -14.12
N GLY A 376 11.20 -9.32 -13.29
CA GLY A 376 12.57 -9.07 -13.71
C GLY A 376 13.24 -10.29 -14.34
N MET A 377 13.04 -11.47 -13.76
CA MET A 377 13.56 -12.72 -14.33
C MET A 377 13.01 -12.98 -15.74
N ILE A 378 11.70 -12.76 -15.92
CA ILE A 378 11.05 -12.96 -17.22
C ILE A 378 11.53 -11.90 -18.24
N ILE A 379 11.72 -10.66 -17.80
CA ILE A 379 12.20 -9.58 -18.66
C ILE A 379 13.61 -9.90 -19.17
N ASP A 380 14.52 -10.33 -18.32
CA ASP A 380 15.90 -10.62 -18.68
C ASP A 380 16.02 -11.80 -19.67
N GLU A 381 15.10 -12.77 -19.61
CA GLU A 381 15.13 -13.95 -20.50
C GLU A 381 14.26 -13.80 -21.76
N PHE A 382 13.11 -13.14 -21.66
CA PHE A 382 12.07 -13.14 -22.69
C PHE A 382 11.60 -11.72 -23.11
N GLY A 383 12.12 -10.66 -22.47
CA GLY A 383 11.75 -9.27 -22.74
C GLY A 383 10.51 -8.79 -21.96
N SER A 384 10.24 -7.48 -22.07
CA SER A 384 9.19 -6.81 -21.30
C SER A 384 7.78 -7.31 -21.65
N LEU A 385 7.51 -7.65 -22.92
CA LEU A 385 6.20 -8.14 -23.37
C LEU A 385 5.83 -9.46 -22.70
N ALA A 386 6.77 -10.40 -22.57
CA ALA A 386 6.53 -11.66 -21.87
C ALA A 386 6.20 -11.46 -20.38
N SER A 387 6.75 -10.40 -19.76
CA SER A 387 6.42 -10.05 -18.39
C SER A 387 4.98 -9.52 -18.27
N PHE A 388 4.46 -8.78 -19.25
CA PHE A 388 3.05 -8.40 -19.30
C PHE A 388 2.14 -9.63 -19.47
N ASP A 389 2.51 -10.61 -20.30
CA ASP A 389 1.78 -11.87 -20.45
C ASP A 389 1.69 -12.62 -19.10
N PHE A 390 2.81 -12.71 -18.39
CA PHE A 390 2.84 -13.31 -17.06
C PHE A 390 2.01 -12.53 -16.06
N GLY A 391 2.07 -11.20 -16.08
CA GLY A 391 1.21 -10.31 -15.29
C GLY A 391 -0.27 -10.55 -15.57
N ALA A 392 -0.65 -10.69 -16.84
CA ALA A 392 -2.01 -11.03 -17.25
C ALA A 392 -2.48 -12.38 -16.67
N LEU A 393 -1.61 -13.40 -16.62
CA LEU A 393 -1.92 -14.69 -15.99
C LEU A 393 -2.16 -14.54 -14.49
N LEU A 394 -1.35 -13.74 -13.77
CA LEU A 394 -1.56 -13.43 -12.35
C LEU A 394 -2.90 -12.69 -12.14
N ALA A 395 -3.22 -11.74 -13.00
CA ALA A 395 -4.49 -11.02 -12.94
C ALA A 395 -5.69 -11.94 -13.17
N LEU A 396 -5.61 -12.87 -14.13
CA LEU A 396 -6.64 -13.86 -14.39
C LEU A 396 -6.79 -14.90 -13.28
N ALA A 397 -5.76 -15.11 -12.45
CA ALA A 397 -5.88 -15.96 -11.27
C ALA A 397 -6.85 -15.36 -10.23
N ILE A 398 -7.09 -14.05 -10.23
CA ILE A 398 -8.04 -13.38 -9.32
C ILE A 398 -9.48 -13.87 -9.56
N PRO A 399 -10.08 -13.70 -10.76
CA PRO A 399 -11.43 -14.19 -11.02
C PRO A 399 -11.53 -15.72 -10.91
N VAL A 400 -10.52 -16.47 -11.33
CA VAL A 400 -10.51 -17.93 -11.19
C VAL A 400 -10.63 -18.32 -9.71
N THR A 401 -9.84 -17.73 -8.83
CA THR A 401 -9.91 -17.97 -7.37
C THR A 401 -11.28 -17.56 -6.81
N ALA A 402 -11.81 -16.40 -7.20
CA ALA A 402 -13.12 -15.93 -6.73
C ALA A 402 -14.26 -16.87 -7.17
N LEU A 403 -14.21 -17.39 -8.40
CA LEU A 403 -15.18 -18.35 -8.94
C LEU A 403 -15.08 -19.72 -8.28
N LEU A 404 -13.88 -20.24 -8.09
CA LEU A 404 -13.65 -21.51 -7.38
C LEU A 404 -14.17 -21.42 -5.93
N CYS A 405 -14.01 -20.28 -5.30
CA CYS A 405 -14.47 -20.02 -3.94
C CYS A 405 -15.91 -19.49 -3.87
N PHE A 406 -16.65 -19.40 -4.98
CA PHE A 406 -17.99 -18.81 -5.04
C PHE A 406 -18.97 -19.40 -4.02
N ARG A 407 -19.04 -20.74 -3.93
CA ARG A 407 -19.94 -21.42 -2.97
C ARG A 407 -19.57 -21.11 -1.52
N LEU A 408 -18.28 -21.00 -1.23
CA LEU A 408 -17.75 -20.66 0.09
C LEU A 408 -18.12 -19.20 0.45
N LEU A 409 -17.90 -18.27 -0.47
CA LEU A 409 -18.24 -16.85 -0.30
C LEU A 409 -19.76 -16.68 -0.09
N LYS A 410 -20.59 -17.31 -0.94
CA LYS A 410 -22.05 -17.28 -0.80
C LYS A 410 -22.54 -17.78 0.55
N ARG A 411 -21.88 -18.80 1.12
CA ARG A 411 -22.32 -19.43 2.39
C ARG A 411 -21.88 -18.61 3.62
N ASN A 412 -20.72 -17.96 3.56
CA ASN A 412 -20.07 -17.37 4.74
C ASN A 412 -20.13 -15.83 4.78
N VAL A 413 -20.45 -15.16 3.67
CA VAL A 413 -20.64 -13.71 3.65
C VAL A 413 -22.10 -13.42 3.98
N ARG A 414 -22.36 -12.81 5.16
CA ARG A 414 -23.71 -12.45 5.61
C ARG A 414 -24.29 -11.35 4.71
N GLY A 415 -25.44 -11.60 4.13
CA GLY A 415 -26.19 -10.58 3.37
C GLY A 415 -27.03 -9.72 4.31
N GLU A 416 -27.22 -8.45 3.97
CA GLU A 416 -28.13 -7.52 4.69
C GLU A 416 -29.57 -8.07 4.83
N ALA A 417 -30.02 -8.85 3.84
CA ALA A 417 -31.33 -9.54 3.88
C ALA A 417 -31.45 -10.56 5.03
N PHE A 418 -30.35 -11.09 5.55
CA PHE A 418 -30.38 -12.02 6.68
C PHE A 418 -30.51 -11.29 8.02
N GLU A 419 -29.95 -10.06 8.12
CA GLU A 419 -30.11 -9.23 9.32
C GLU A 419 -31.53 -8.65 9.43
N GLU A 420 -32.14 -8.25 8.30
CA GLU A 420 -33.54 -7.81 8.26
C GLU A 420 -34.51 -8.92 8.61
N MET A 421 -34.30 -10.14 8.07
CA MET A 421 -35.13 -11.30 8.45
C MET A 421 -34.92 -11.74 9.90
N ALA A 422 -33.74 -11.57 10.46
CA ALA A 422 -33.45 -11.85 11.87
C ALA A 422 -34.12 -10.81 12.78
N LYS A 423 -34.16 -9.54 12.38
CA LYS A 423 -34.86 -8.46 13.10
C LYS A 423 -36.36 -8.62 13.02
N THR A 424 -36.92 -9.07 11.90
CA THR A 424 -38.38 -9.28 11.72
C THR A 424 -38.88 -10.54 12.44
N LYS A 425 -38.01 -11.50 12.77
CA LYS A 425 -38.39 -12.68 13.58
C LYS A 425 -38.26 -12.48 15.07
N LEU A 426 -37.69 -11.37 15.52
CA LEU A 426 -37.54 -11.00 16.92
C LEU A 426 -38.48 -9.86 17.35
N SER A 427 -39.22 -9.30 16.42
CA SER A 427 -40.40 -8.41 16.64
C SER A 427 -41.69 -9.20 16.51
#